data_838b0e9b4d2d3c5972199241f17d563a
#
_entry.id   838b0e9b4d2d3c5972199241f17d563a
#
_cell.length_a   1.000
_cell.length_b   1.000
_cell.length_c   1.000
_cell.angle_alpha   90.00
_cell.angle_beta   90.00
_cell.angle_gamma   90.00
#
_symmetry.space_group_name_H-M   'P 1'
#
loop_
_entity.id
_entity.type
_entity.pdbx_description
1 polymer ?
#
loop_
_entity_poly.entity_id
_entity_poly.type
_entity_poly.pdbx_seq_one_letter_code
_entity_poly.pdbx_strand_id
1 'polypeptide(L)'
;RGPLSGDCLDLVVERHHSQGWYLLRGNHEEFVLDCGGPDQPLSGPVFEMKRFAHFALAQVVDHVDLLRRLPDEFEQEGPNGQLLRIVHASMRSNRDGIYPMTPEEEIRRQIAPAPAVFVTGHTHRPLMRQVDDTLVVNIGSVGSPFDKDRRAGYGQFTWHRDHWQAEIVR
;
A
#
# COMPACT_ATOMS: atom_id res chain seq x y z
N ARG A 1 3.52 5.62 9.07
CA ARG A 1 4.68 5.80 9.98
C ARG A 1 5.19 7.24 9.90
N GLY A 2 5.56 7.80 11.02
CA GLY A 2 6.14 9.14 11.09
C GLY A 2 5.67 9.89 12.32
N PRO A 3 6.32 11.03 12.64
CA PRO A 3 5.97 11.80 13.84
C PRO A 3 4.65 12.57 13.71
N LEU A 4 4.17 12.80 12.48
CA LEU A 4 2.99 13.61 12.16
C LEU A 4 1.94 12.80 11.40
N SER A 5 1.54 11.64 11.96
CA SER A 5 0.57 10.75 11.31
C SER A 5 -0.82 11.38 11.20
N GLY A 6 -1.22 12.20 12.19
CA GLY A 6 -2.46 12.96 12.19
C GLY A 6 -2.50 13.95 11.03
N ASP A 7 -1.54 14.87 10.97
CA ASP A 7 -1.47 15.92 9.93
C ASP A 7 -1.41 15.31 8.51
N CYS A 8 -0.67 14.20 8.35
CA CYS A 8 -0.62 13.50 7.07
C CYS A 8 -1.99 12.91 6.69
N LEU A 9 -2.71 12.33 7.64
CA LEU A 9 -4.02 11.76 7.39
C LEU A 9 -5.06 12.84 7.10
N ASP A 10 -5.03 13.95 7.84
CA ASP A 10 -5.90 15.11 7.60
C ASP A 10 -5.75 15.64 6.17
N LEU A 11 -4.51 15.81 5.71
CA LEU A 11 -4.21 16.21 4.33
C LEU A 11 -4.77 15.21 3.32
N VAL A 12 -4.53 13.91 3.54
CA VAL A 12 -4.99 12.86 2.61
C VAL A 12 -6.52 12.79 2.56
N VAL A 13 -7.19 12.94 3.71
CA VAL A 13 -8.66 12.99 3.81
C VAL A 13 -9.21 14.23 3.10
N GLU A 14 -8.60 15.40 3.29
CA GLU A 14 -8.96 16.61 2.55
C GLU A 14 -8.87 16.37 1.03
N ARG A 15 -7.78 15.75 0.54
CA ARG A 15 -7.61 15.44 -0.90
C ARG A 15 -8.58 14.38 -1.39
N HIS A 16 -8.90 13.40 -0.57
CA HIS A 16 -9.95 12.42 -0.88
C HIS A 16 -11.29 13.13 -1.17
N HIS A 17 -11.69 14.06 -0.31
CA HIS A 17 -12.94 14.79 -0.47
C HIS A 17 -12.90 15.85 -1.58
N SER A 18 -11.81 16.59 -1.71
CA SER A 18 -11.72 17.73 -2.63
C SER A 18 -11.27 17.38 -4.04
N GLN A 19 -10.49 16.30 -4.20
CA GLN A 19 -9.87 15.90 -5.46
C GLN A 19 -10.17 14.46 -5.88
N GLY A 20 -10.96 13.72 -5.10
CA GLY A 20 -11.33 12.34 -5.41
C GLY A 20 -10.20 11.32 -5.27
N TRP A 21 -9.24 11.58 -4.36
CA TRP A 21 -8.19 10.60 -4.11
C TRP A 21 -8.76 9.29 -3.55
N TYR A 22 -8.29 8.17 -4.07
CA TYR A 22 -8.61 6.85 -3.53
C TYR A 22 -7.62 6.48 -2.43
N LEU A 23 -8.15 5.98 -1.32
CA LEU A 23 -7.38 5.54 -0.17
C LEU A 23 -7.52 4.03 -0.02
N LEU A 24 -6.40 3.36 0.24
CA LEU A 24 -6.36 1.92 0.49
C LEU A 24 -5.86 1.63 1.89
N ARG A 25 -6.37 0.58 2.50
CA ARG A 25 -5.87 0.08 3.77
C ARG A 25 -4.57 -0.67 3.57
N GLY A 26 -3.58 -0.38 4.42
CA GLY A 26 -2.34 -1.12 4.53
C GLY A 26 -2.20 -1.82 5.88
N ASN A 27 -1.11 -2.56 6.06
CA ASN A 27 -0.82 -3.25 7.32
C ASN A 27 -0.60 -2.30 8.50
N HIS A 28 -0.25 -1.04 8.28
CA HIS A 28 -0.11 -0.07 9.36
C HIS A 28 -1.45 0.43 9.89
N GLU A 29 -2.45 0.60 9.03
CA GLU A 29 -3.83 0.87 9.43
C GLU A 29 -4.38 -0.30 10.25
N GLU A 30 -4.11 -1.55 9.84
CA GLU A 30 -4.47 -2.75 10.63
C GLU A 30 -3.81 -2.71 12.02
N PHE A 31 -2.50 -2.42 12.11
CA PHE A 31 -1.82 -2.32 13.41
C PHE A 31 -2.42 -1.24 14.32
N VAL A 32 -2.79 -0.09 13.77
CA VAL A 32 -3.44 0.99 14.51
C VAL A 32 -4.81 0.54 15.03
N LEU A 33 -5.62 -0.09 14.17
CA LEU A 33 -6.95 -0.59 14.54
C LEU A 33 -6.88 -1.71 15.59
N ASP A 34 -5.90 -2.61 15.50
CA ASP A 34 -5.67 -3.71 16.46
C ASP A 34 -5.23 -3.20 17.84
N CYS A 35 -4.58 -2.03 17.94
CA CYS A 35 -4.12 -1.48 19.20
C CYS A 35 -5.24 -1.03 20.15
N GLY A 36 -6.44 -0.81 19.65
CA GLY A 36 -7.62 -0.45 20.46
C GLY A 36 -8.33 -1.65 21.13
N GLY A 37 -7.83 -2.87 20.96
CA GLY A 37 -8.44 -4.09 21.55
C GLY A 37 -8.13 -4.28 23.03
N PRO A 38 -9.01 -4.98 23.79
CA PRO A 38 -8.88 -5.15 25.25
C PRO A 38 -7.70 -6.03 25.66
N ASP A 39 -7.20 -6.90 24.81
CA ASP A 39 -6.18 -7.92 25.13
C ASP A 39 -4.76 -7.51 24.71
N GLN A 40 -4.46 -6.21 24.66
CA GLN A 40 -3.15 -5.75 24.23
C GLN A 40 -2.14 -5.82 25.38
N PRO A 41 -0.94 -6.41 25.15
CA PRO A 41 0.10 -6.43 26.17
C PRO A 41 0.61 -5.01 26.44
N LEU A 42 0.83 -4.69 27.71
CA LEU A 42 1.33 -3.38 28.16
C LEU A 42 2.86 -3.33 28.34
N SER A 43 3.56 -4.43 28.04
CA SER A 43 5.02 -4.53 28.11
C SER A 43 5.53 -5.72 27.28
N GLY A 44 6.87 -5.81 27.12
CA GLY A 44 7.52 -6.90 26.41
C GLY A 44 7.61 -6.72 24.87
N PRO A 45 8.17 -7.71 24.15
CA PRO A 45 8.50 -7.56 22.72
C PRO A 45 7.31 -7.19 21.83
N VAL A 46 6.13 -7.73 22.11
CA VAL A 46 4.92 -7.43 21.33
C VAL A 46 4.48 -5.99 21.56
N PHE A 47 4.51 -5.51 22.81
CA PHE A 47 4.25 -4.10 23.13
C PHE A 47 5.25 -3.17 22.42
N GLU A 48 6.54 -3.50 22.48
CA GLU A 48 7.58 -2.69 21.82
C GLU A 48 7.39 -2.63 20.31
N MET A 49 7.01 -3.74 19.66
CA MET A 49 6.65 -3.75 18.24
C MET A 49 5.44 -2.88 17.94
N LYS A 50 4.49 -2.78 18.86
CA LYS A 50 3.24 -2.02 18.67
C LYS A 50 3.33 -0.58 19.16
N ARG A 51 4.38 -0.16 19.84
CA ARG A 51 4.53 1.22 20.37
C ARG A 51 4.29 2.30 19.31
N PHE A 52 4.79 2.10 18.10
CA PHE A 52 4.54 3.04 17.01
C PHE A 52 3.05 3.10 16.61
N ALA A 53 2.33 1.98 16.68
CA ALA A 53 0.91 1.93 16.35
C ALA A 53 0.06 2.62 17.44
N HIS A 54 0.40 2.45 18.72
CA HIS A 54 -0.20 3.22 19.81
C HIS A 54 0.03 4.72 19.67
N PHE A 55 1.27 5.11 19.34
CA PHE A 55 1.61 6.50 19.07
C PHE A 55 0.83 7.08 17.88
N ALA A 56 0.71 6.31 16.79
CA ALA A 56 -0.08 6.72 15.63
C ALA A 56 -1.58 6.79 15.97
N LEU A 57 -2.13 5.80 16.69
CA LEU A 57 -3.53 5.77 17.11
C LEU A 57 -3.92 7.04 17.88
N ALA A 58 -3.06 7.48 18.80
CA ALA A 58 -3.31 8.71 19.57
C ALA A 58 -3.43 9.96 18.70
N GLN A 59 -2.80 9.97 17.51
CA GLN A 59 -2.86 11.08 16.57
C GLN A 59 -4.02 10.99 15.56
N VAL A 60 -4.56 9.77 15.33
CA VAL A 60 -5.57 9.53 14.29
C VAL A 60 -6.89 9.04 14.88
N VAL A 61 -7.11 9.24 16.17
CA VAL A 61 -8.29 8.72 16.89
C VAL A 61 -9.62 9.15 16.24
N ASP A 62 -9.68 10.37 15.73
CA ASP A 62 -10.86 10.93 15.07
C ASP A 62 -11.12 10.31 13.68
N HIS A 63 -10.15 9.62 13.13
CA HIS A 63 -10.22 8.96 11.81
C HIS A 63 -10.36 7.43 11.88
N VAL A 64 -10.46 6.85 13.07
CA VAL A 64 -10.51 5.38 13.25
C VAL A 64 -11.65 4.74 12.44
N ASP A 65 -12.82 5.38 12.38
CA ASP A 65 -13.95 4.87 11.60
C ASP A 65 -13.73 4.96 10.08
N LEU A 66 -12.98 5.95 9.63
CA LEU A 66 -12.53 6.01 8.23
C LEU A 66 -11.57 4.85 7.95
N LEU A 67 -10.53 4.67 8.78
CA LEU A 67 -9.53 3.62 8.59
C LEU A 67 -10.15 2.22 8.53
N ARG A 68 -11.21 1.96 9.33
CA ARG A 68 -11.97 0.69 9.29
C ARG A 68 -12.68 0.44 7.96
N ARG A 69 -13.13 1.50 7.29
CA ARG A 69 -13.88 1.43 6.03
C ARG A 69 -13.02 1.49 4.79
N LEU A 70 -11.71 1.74 4.91
CA LEU A 70 -10.82 1.75 3.76
C LEU A 70 -10.86 0.41 3.02
N PRO A 71 -10.98 0.42 1.69
CA PRO A 71 -10.90 -0.79 0.89
C PRO A 71 -9.49 -1.38 0.89
N ASP A 72 -9.38 -2.67 0.61
CA ASP A 72 -8.09 -3.37 0.48
C ASP A 72 -7.54 -3.31 -0.95
N GLU A 73 -8.38 -3.04 -1.93
CA GLU A 73 -7.99 -2.97 -3.35
C GLU A 73 -8.69 -1.83 -4.09
N PHE A 74 -8.07 -1.40 -5.17
CA PHE A 74 -8.64 -0.50 -6.16
C PHE A 74 -8.37 -1.06 -7.55
N GLU A 75 -9.35 -0.96 -8.43
CA GLU A 75 -9.25 -1.40 -9.81
C GLU A 75 -9.61 -0.28 -10.77
N GLN A 76 -8.86 -0.20 -11.86
CA GLN A 76 -9.12 0.67 -12.98
C GLN A 76 -9.07 -0.13 -14.28
N GLU A 77 -10.14 -0.14 -15.01
CA GLU A 77 -10.21 -0.78 -16.32
C GLU A 77 -9.79 0.20 -17.41
N GLY A 78 -8.91 -0.24 -18.29
CA GLY A 78 -8.56 0.46 -19.53
C GLY A 78 -9.63 0.29 -20.61
N PRO A 79 -9.63 1.12 -21.68
CA PRO A 79 -10.65 1.10 -22.72
C PRO A 79 -10.83 -0.23 -23.46
N ASN A 80 -9.85 -1.13 -23.42
CA ASN A 80 -9.91 -2.47 -24.03
C ASN A 80 -10.14 -3.60 -23.01
N GLY A 81 -10.54 -3.28 -21.78
CA GLY A 81 -10.78 -4.24 -20.73
C GLY A 81 -9.53 -4.68 -19.96
N GLN A 82 -8.35 -4.14 -20.26
CA GLN A 82 -7.14 -4.43 -19.47
C GLN A 82 -7.22 -3.82 -18.08
N LEU A 83 -7.16 -4.67 -17.07
CA LEU A 83 -7.29 -4.28 -15.67
C LEU A 83 -5.96 -3.84 -15.07
N LEU A 84 -5.95 -2.67 -14.44
CA LEU A 84 -4.93 -2.23 -13.50
C LEU A 84 -5.49 -2.40 -12.09
N ARG A 85 -4.81 -3.20 -11.25
CA ARG A 85 -5.20 -3.45 -9.86
C ARG A 85 -4.15 -2.92 -8.90
N ILE A 86 -4.59 -2.24 -7.86
CA ILE A 86 -3.74 -1.68 -6.81
C ILE A 86 -4.13 -2.29 -5.48
N VAL A 87 -3.15 -2.83 -4.76
CA VAL A 87 -3.28 -3.34 -3.39
C VAL A 87 -2.10 -2.88 -2.54
N HIS A 88 -2.20 -2.99 -1.23
CA HIS A 88 -1.07 -2.62 -0.37
C HIS A 88 0.12 -3.59 -0.51
N ALA A 89 -0.11 -4.90 -0.49
CA ALA A 89 0.95 -5.92 -0.57
C ALA A 89 0.65 -7.00 -1.60
N SER A 90 -0.28 -7.92 -1.33
CA SER A 90 -0.74 -8.95 -2.27
C SER A 90 -2.24 -9.17 -2.17
N MET A 91 -2.81 -9.98 -3.08
CA MET A 91 -4.22 -10.41 -3.01
C MET A 91 -4.53 -11.29 -1.79
N ARG A 92 -3.50 -11.84 -1.15
CA ARG A 92 -3.66 -12.73 0.00
C ARG A 92 -3.69 -11.99 1.33
N SER A 93 -2.92 -10.90 1.45
CA SER A 93 -2.79 -10.17 2.72
C SER A 93 -2.03 -8.86 2.57
N ASN A 94 -2.35 -7.87 3.39
CA ASN A 94 -1.61 -6.61 3.52
C ASN A 94 -0.21 -6.77 4.15
N ARG A 95 0.21 -7.99 4.48
CA ARG A 95 1.54 -8.31 5.07
C ARG A 95 2.39 -9.22 4.19
N ASP A 96 1.86 -9.64 3.05
CA ASP A 96 2.49 -10.58 2.11
C ASP A 96 3.16 -9.82 0.96
N GLY A 97 4.36 -9.28 1.21
CA GLY A 97 5.06 -8.40 0.27
C GLY A 97 5.70 -9.11 -0.91
N ILE A 98 5.72 -8.44 -2.07
CA ILE A 98 6.45 -8.86 -3.26
C ILE A 98 7.81 -8.17 -3.28
N TYR A 99 8.88 -8.96 -3.18
CA TYR A 99 10.27 -8.51 -3.15
C TYR A 99 10.96 -8.72 -4.50
N PRO A 100 12.08 -8.03 -4.79
CA PRO A 100 12.83 -8.23 -6.03
C PRO A 100 13.26 -9.67 -6.29
N MET A 101 13.50 -10.45 -5.23
CA MET A 101 13.93 -11.87 -5.32
C MET A 101 12.79 -12.87 -5.10
N THR A 102 11.54 -12.42 -4.97
CA THR A 102 10.40 -13.35 -4.88
C THR A 102 10.33 -14.19 -6.15
N PRO A 103 10.28 -15.54 -6.05
CA PRO A 103 10.16 -16.42 -7.21
C PRO A 103 8.88 -16.13 -8.01
N GLU A 104 8.93 -16.31 -9.34
CA GLU A 104 7.75 -16.01 -10.20
C GLU A 104 6.53 -16.85 -9.86
N GLU A 105 6.73 -18.13 -9.55
CA GLU A 105 5.63 -19.00 -9.13
C GLU A 105 4.93 -18.45 -7.87
N GLU A 106 5.68 -17.88 -6.94
CA GLU A 106 5.11 -17.25 -5.76
C GLU A 106 4.40 -15.94 -6.11
N ILE A 107 4.98 -15.12 -6.99
CA ILE A 107 4.31 -13.89 -7.47
C ILE A 107 2.97 -14.25 -8.13
N ARG A 108 2.90 -15.30 -8.97
CA ARG A 108 1.63 -15.75 -9.58
C ARG A 108 0.54 -16.01 -8.55
N ARG A 109 0.89 -16.62 -7.41
CA ARG A 109 -0.06 -16.88 -6.32
C ARG A 109 -0.46 -15.60 -5.58
N GLN A 110 0.47 -14.65 -5.46
CA GLN A 110 0.27 -13.38 -4.76
C GLN A 110 -0.62 -12.40 -5.53
N ILE A 111 -0.62 -12.45 -6.87
CA ILE A 111 -1.37 -11.51 -7.73
C ILE A 111 -2.69 -12.10 -8.27
N ALA A 112 -2.99 -13.36 -8.00
CA ALA A 112 -4.15 -14.04 -8.57
C ALA A 112 -5.49 -13.52 -8.02
N PRO A 113 -6.51 -13.31 -8.90
CA PRO A 113 -6.48 -13.43 -10.35
C PRO A 113 -5.66 -12.31 -11.00
N ALA A 114 -4.77 -12.66 -11.93
CA ALA A 114 -3.76 -11.77 -12.49
C ALA A 114 -4.36 -10.69 -13.41
N PRO A 115 -4.13 -9.39 -13.13
CA PRO A 115 -4.51 -8.28 -14.01
C PRO A 115 -3.44 -8.02 -15.09
N ALA A 116 -3.68 -7.07 -16.00
CA ALA A 116 -2.64 -6.59 -16.92
C ALA A 116 -1.52 -5.85 -16.19
N VAL A 117 -1.87 -5.04 -15.17
CA VAL A 117 -0.91 -4.37 -14.28
C VAL A 117 -1.30 -4.60 -12.83
N PHE A 118 -0.37 -5.12 -12.04
CA PHE A 118 -0.51 -5.29 -10.60
C PHE A 118 0.39 -4.31 -9.85
N VAL A 119 -0.22 -3.39 -9.12
CA VAL A 119 0.49 -2.33 -8.40
C VAL A 119 0.48 -2.63 -6.91
N THR A 120 1.64 -2.53 -6.26
CA THR A 120 1.81 -2.81 -4.84
C THR A 120 2.82 -1.87 -4.18
N GLY A 121 2.89 -1.91 -2.86
CA GLY A 121 3.85 -1.19 -2.02
C GLY A 121 4.46 -2.10 -0.95
N HIS A 122 4.18 -1.82 0.33
CA HIS A 122 4.51 -2.60 1.52
C HIS A 122 6.00 -2.82 1.79
N THR A 123 6.77 -3.32 0.83
CA THR A 123 8.20 -3.65 1.00
C THR A 123 9.08 -2.41 1.04
N HIS A 124 8.56 -1.25 0.61
CA HIS A 124 9.29 0.01 0.45
C HIS A 124 10.50 -0.09 -0.50
N ARG A 125 10.48 -1.07 -1.40
CA ARG A 125 11.52 -1.34 -2.41
C ARG A 125 10.90 -1.34 -3.80
N PRO A 126 11.20 -0.36 -4.63
CA PRO A 126 10.67 -0.31 -5.98
C PRO A 126 11.05 -1.54 -6.80
N LEU A 127 10.11 -1.98 -7.61
CA LEU A 127 10.27 -3.11 -8.51
C LEU A 127 9.37 -2.91 -9.73
N MET A 128 9.90 -3.17 -10.91
CA MET A 128 9.11 -3.40 -12.12
C MET A 128 9.54 -4.74 -12.71
N ARG A 129 8.60 -5.64 -12.87
CA ARG A 129 8.88 -7.00 -13.34
C ARG A 129 7.72 -7.57 -14.13
N GLN A 130 8.02 -8.08 -15.33
CA GLN A 130 7.05 -8.85 -16.10
C GLN A 130 6.96 -10.27 -15.54
N VAL A 131 5.75 -10.72 -15.24
CA VAL A 131 5.43 -12.10 -14.86
C VAL A 131 4.26 -12.56 -15.70
N ASP A 132 4.51 -13.43 -16.66
CA ASP A 132 3.57 -13.80 -17.72
C ASP A 132 3.04 -12.54 -18.43
N ASP A 133 1.72 -12.37 -18.53
CA ASP A 133 1.08 -11.20 -19.15
C ASP A 133 0.85 -10.03 -18.18
N THR A 134 1.30 -10.14 -16.92
CA THR A 134 1.13 -9.11 -15.87
C THR A 134 2.42 -8.30 -15.67
N LEU A 135 2.32 -6.98 -15.77
CA LEU A 135 3.36 -6.09 -15.27
C LEU A 135 3.17 -5.86 -13.77
N VAL A 136 4.07 -6.40 -12.95
CA VAL A 136 4.09 -6.21 -11.49
C VAL A 136 4.94 -5.00 -11.14
N VAL A 137 4.35 -4.02 -10.44
CA VAL A 137 5.00 -2.76 -10.07
C VAL A 137 4.88 -2.54 -8.57
N ASN A 138 6.01 -2.57 -7.86
CA ASN A 138 6.08 -2.04 -6.50
C ASN A 138 6.58 -0.59 -6.56
N ILE A 139 5.76 0.34 -6.13
CA ILE A 139 6.02 1.78 -6.25
C ILE A 139 7.00 2.34 -5.20
N GLY A 140 7.45 1.49 -4.27
CA GLY A 140 8.34 1.91 -3.19
C GLY A 140 7.61 2.59 -2.03
N SER A 141 8.12 3.73 -1.58
CA SER A 141 7.57 4.46 -0.45
C SER A 141 7.85 5.96 -0.54
N VAL A 142 6.86 6.77 -0.17
CA VAL A 142 7.02 8.22 -0.06
C VAL A 142 7.85 8.58 1.19
N GLY A 143 7.55 7.97 2.33
CA GLY A 143 8.10 8.40 3.63
C GLY A 143 9.18 7.51 4.23
N SER A 144 9.37 6.28 3.73
CA SER A 144 10.30 5.30 4.34
C SER A 144 10.91 4.34 3.31
N PRO A 145 11.68 4.84 2.32
CA PRO A 145 12.29 3.99 1.31
C PRO A 145 13.37 3.06 1.92
N PHE A 146 13.43 1.80 1.44
CA PHE A 146 14.38 0.77 1.91
C PHE A 146 15.35 0.29 0.81
N ASP A 147 15.56 1.10 -0.22
CA ASP A 147 16.41 0.80 -1.37
C ASP A 147 17.68 1.66 -1.44
N LYS A 148 18.02 2.34 -0.34
CA LYS A 148 19.16 3.28 -0.19
C LYS A 148 18.97 4.64 -0.89
N ASP A 149 17.90 4.86 -1.63
CA ASP A 149 17.52 6.17 -2.16
C ASP A 149 16.52 6.83 -1.18
N ARG A 150 16.87 8.00 -0.65
CA ARG A 150 16.04 8.72 0.34
C ARG A 150 14.92 9.56 -0.28
N ARG A 151 14.87 9.66 -1.60
CA ARG A 151 13.81 10.40 -2.27
C ARG A 151 12.49 9.65 -2.16
N ALA A 152 11.39 10.41 -2.08
CA ALA A 152 10.06 9.84 -2.19
C ALA A 152 9.89 9.07 -3.50
N GLY A 153 9.21 7.92 -3.45
CA GLY A 153 8.89 7.14 -4.63
C GLY A 153 7.38 7.04 -4.81
N TYR A 154 6.92 7.21 -6.06
CA TYR A 154 5.53 6.98 -6.46
C TYR A 154 5.46 6.38 -7.87
N GLY A 155 4.34 5.77 -8.21
CA GLY A 155 4.08 5.23 -9.54
C GLY A 155 3.20 6.16 -10.37
N GLN A 156 3.54 6.33 -11.63
CA GLN A 156 2.68 6.97 -12.63
C GLN A 156 2.23 5.93 -13.64
N PHE A 157 0.92 5.83 -13.86
CA PHE A 157 0.30 4.87 -14.77
C PHE A 157 -0.53 5.64 -15.78
N THR A 158 -0.25 5.40 -17.07
CA THR A 158 -0.91 6.10 -18.17
C THR A 158 -1.40 5.09 -19.20
N TRP A 159 -2.66 5.26 -19.63
CA TRP A 159 -3.17 4.52 -20.76
C TRP A 159 -2.61 5.09 -22.05
N HIS A 160 -1.91 4.26 -22.83
CA HIS A 160 -1.33 4.70 -24.10
C HIS A 160 -1.73 3.72 -25.22
N ARG A 161 -2.48 4.23 -26.21
CA ARG A 161 -3.01 3.45 -27.36
C ARG A 161 -3.88 2.26 -26.90
N ASP A 162 -3.26 1.12 -26.57
CA ASP A 162 -3.91 -0.18 -26.32
C ASP A 162 -3.39 -0.89 -25.07
N HIS A 163 -2.53 -0.22 -24.28
CA HIS A 163 -1.93 -0.81 -23.07
C HIS A 163 -1.63 0.22 -21.98
N TRP A 164 -1.43 -0.25 -20.76
CA TRP A 164 -0.94 0.53 -19.65
C TRP A 164 0.58 0.74 -19.73
N GLN A 165 1.01 1.96 -19.58
CA GLN A 165 2.41 2.30 -19.32
C GLN A 165 2.60 2.64 -17.85
N ALA A 166 3.70 2.19 -17.25
CA ALA A 166 4.04 2.44 -15.87
C ALA A 166 5.44 3.05 -15.75
N GLU A 167 5.58 4.00 -14.83
CA GLU A 167 6.86 4.61 -14.46
C GLU A 167 6.94 4.75 -12.95
N ILE A 168 8.13 4.47 -12.38
CA ILE A 168 8.43 4.76 -10.98
C ILE A 168 9.22 6.07 -10.94
N VAL A 169 8.64 7.08 -10.30
CA VAL A 169 9.20 8.43 -10.18
C VAL A 169 9.83 8.62 -8.80
N ARG A 170 10.98 9.38 -8.78
CA ARG A 170 11.74 9.71 -7.56
C ARG A 170 11.89 11.21 -7.39
#